data_eda0cbdbba57f17774427cecb3e79db6
#
_entry.id   eda0cbdbba57f17774427cecb3e79db6
#
_cell.length_a   1.000
_cell.length_b   1.000
_cell.length_c   1.000
_cell.angle_alpha   90.00
_cell.angle_beta   90.00
_cell.angle_gamma   90.00
#
_symmetry.space_group_name_H-M   'P 1'
#
loop_
_entity.id
_entity.type
_entity.pdbx_description
1 polymer ?
#
loop_
_entity_poly.entity_id
_entity_poly.type
_entity_poly.pdbx_seq_one_letter_code
_entity_poly.pdbx_strand_id
1 'polypeptide(L)'
;LLCVLMFAKERNHLMLALAAMPLVIFNINEVLLFGLPIIFNPILIIPFVLVPLVSFVITFLCISSGLVPPVENIVNWMTPPLFSGYMAMGNQIEGSILQALIIVLGIFIYRPFYLAYAGKYSAQFRANTAYSGIESSIFKTLLSNVKASNNSSISKSTAQKRLTTILREGELVMFYQKLQSTKN
;
A
#
# COMPACT_ATOMS: atom_id res chain seq x y z
N LEU A 1 -6.57 -7.30 -4.02
CA LEU A 1 -6.17 -6.89 -5.36
C LEU A 1 -7.31 -6.22 -6.11
N LEU A 2 -8.40 -6.95 -6.47
CA LEU A 2 -9.50 -6.45 -7.31
C LEU A 2 -10.10 -5.14 -6.82
N CYS A 3 -10.34 -5.00 -5.51
CA CYS A 3 -10.81 -3.75 -4.93
C CYS A 3 -9.85 -2.57 -5.19
N VAL A 4 -8.54 -2.79 -5.09
CA VAL A 4 -7.54 -1.76 -5.40
C VAL A 4 -7.57 -1.40 -6.88
N LEU A 5 -7.59 -2.39 -7.79
CA LEU A 5 -7.67 -2.15 -9.23
C LEU A 5 -8.90 -1.36 -9.65
N MET A 6 -10.06 -1.62 -9.01
CA MET A 6 -11.32 -0.94 -9.34
C MET A 6 -11.45 0.46 -8.75
N PHE A 7 -10.87 0.72 -7.57
CA PHE A 7 -11.13 1.94 -6.80
C PHE A 7 -9.88 2.78 -6.52
N ALA A 8 -8.68 2.39 -6.98
CA ALA A 8 -7.48 3.17 -6.79
C ALA A 8 -7.53 4.47 -7.60
N LYS A 9 -7.43 5.60 -6.90
CA LYS A 9 -7.28 6.92 -7.49
C LYS A 9 -5.80 7.34 -7.59
N GLU A 10 -4.98 6.79 -6.71
CA GLU A 10 -3.55 7.07 -6.64
C GLU A 10 -2.78 6.15 -7.59
N ARG A 11 -1.94 6.76 -8.44
CA ARG A 11 -1.13 6.02 -9.42
C ARG A 11 -0.23 4.96 -8.77
N ASN A 12 0.31 5.26 -7.60
CA ASN A 12 1.19 4.35 -6.87
C ASN A 12 0.46 3.06 -6.45
N HIS A 13 -0.78 3.17 -5.94
CA HIS A 13 -1.58 2.01 -5.58
C HIS A 13 -1.96 1.18 -6.81
N LEU A 14 -2.28 1.83 -7.93
CA LEU A 14 -2.60 1.14 -9.17
C LEU A 14 -1.38 0.39 -9.72
N MET A 15 -0.21 1.04 -9.76
CA MET A 15 1.04 0.41 -10.22
C MET A 15 1.42 -0.78 -9.35
N LEU A 16 1.28 -0.66 -8.02
CA LEU A 16 1.52 -1.76 -7.09
C LEU A 16 0.56 -2.93 -7.36
N ALA A 17 -0.73 -2.64 -7.56
CA ALA A 17 -1.73 -3.67 -7.83
C ALA A 17 -1.48 -4.38 -9.16
N LEU A 18 -1.08 -3.65 -10.21
CA LEU A 18 -0.70 -4.22 -11.50
C LEU A 18 0.55 -5.08 -11.40
N ALA A 19 1.58 -4.62 -10.68
CA ALA A 19 2.80 -5.39 -10.44
C ALA A 19 2.55 -6.67 -9.63
N ALA A 20 1.60 -6.64 -8.68
CA ALA A 20 1.22 -7.79 -7.88
C ALA A 20 0.30 -8.78 -8.62
N MET A 21 -0.36 -8.37 -9.71
CA MET A 21 -1.38 -9.16 -10.40
C MET A 21 -0.94 -10.58 -10.77
N PRO A 22 0.21 -10.79 -11.44
CA PRO A 22 0.63 -12.13 -11.82
C PRO A 22 0.87 -13.05 -10.61
N LEU A 23 1.35 -12.51 -9.49
CA LEU A 23 1.60 -13.27 -8.27
C LEU A 23 0.29 -13.63 -7.55
N VAL A 24 -0.64 -12.68 -7.48
CA VAL A 24 -1.94 -12.89 -6.80
C VAL A 24 -2.81 -13.93 -7.51
N ILE A 25 -2.66 -14.10 -8.83
CA ILE A 25 -3.33 -15.19 -9.57
C ILE A 25 -2.92 -16.56 -9.02
N PHE A 26 -1.70 -16.70 -8.53
CA PHE A 26 -1.18 -17.91 -7.88
C PHE A 26 -1.27 -17.85 -6.35
N ASN A 27 -2.16 -17.04 -5.78
CA ASN A 27 -2.38 -16.84 -4.34
C ASN A 27 -1.18 -16.25 -3.56
N ILE A 28 -0.17 -15.70 -4.24
CA ILE A 28 0.98 -15.02 -3.62
C ILE A 28 0.62 -13.56 -3.36
N ASN A 29 0.22 -13.25 -2.12
CA ASN A 29 -0.35 -11.95 -1.75
C ASN A 29 0.65 -11.01 -1.04
N GLU A 30 1.88 -11.45 -0.81
CA GLU A 30 2.90 -10.75 -0.03
C GLU A 30 3.20 -9.35 -0.57
N VAL A 31 3.25 -9.20 -1.90
CA VAL A 31 3.50 -7.90 -2.55
C VAL A 31 2.44 -6.86 -2.18
N LEU A 32 1.17 -7.26 -2.11
CA LEU A 32 0.10 -6.37 -1.68
C LEU A 32 0.12 -6.15 -0.17
N LEU A 33 0.43 -7.18 0.59
CA LEU A 33 0.42 -7.15 2.05
C LEU A 33 1.44 -6.15 2.59
N PHE A 34 2.64 -6.14 2.00
CA PHE A 34 3.73 -5.24 2.39
C PHE A 34 3.70 -3.91 1.63
N GLY A 35 3.30 -3.91 0.37
CA GLY A 35 3.23 -2.70 -0.45
C GLY A 35 2.13 -1.71 -0.01
N LEU A 36 0.99 -2.20 0.50
CA LEU A 36 -0.08 -1.39 1.08
C LEU A 36 -0.07 -1.38 2.62
N PRO A 37 1.01 -1.64 3.30
CA PRO A 37 1.24 -2.01 4.71
C PRO A 37 -0.04 -2.43 5.46
N ILE A 38 -0.72 -3.46 4.94
CA ILE A 38 -2.05 -3.88 5.42
C ILE A 38 -2.00 -4.25 6.91
N ILE A 39 -0.96 -4.97 7.33
CA ILE A 39 -0.80 -5.46 8.71
C ILE A 39 -0.61 -4.31 9.69
N PHE A 40 0.11 -3.26 9.29
CA PHE A 40 0.42 -2.11 10.14
C PHE A 40 -0.63 -1.00 10.08
N ASN A 41 -1.67 -1.16 9.26
CA ASN A 41 -2.71 -0.15 9.11
C ASN A 41 -4.02 -0.61 9.76
N PRO A 42 -4.47 0.07 10.84
CA PRO A 42 -5.68 -0.34 11.56
C PRO A 42 -6.96 -0.28 10.70
N ILE A 43 -6.96 0.47 9.61
CA ILE A 43 -8.11 0.54 8.69
C ILE A 43 -8.14 -0.67 7.78
N LEU A 44 -6.99 -1.12 7.29
CA LEU A 44 -6.91 -2.22 6.32
C LEU A 44 -6.88 -3.60 7.00
N ILE A 45 -6.44 -3.69 8.26
CA ILE A 45 -6.44 -4.95 9.01
C ILE A 45 -7.85 -5.44 9.30
N ILE A 46 -8.82 -4.53 9.48
CA ILE A 46 -10.22 -4.89 9.74
C ILE A 46 -10.80 -5.75 8.60
N PRO A 47 -10.84 -5.29 7.34
CA PRO A 47 -11.35 -6.12 6.25
C PRO A 47 -10.45 -7.32 5.95
N PHE A 48 -9.15 -7.25 6.26
CA PHE A 48 -8.23 -8.38 6.10
C PHE A 48 -8.61 -9.57 6.99
N VAL A 49 -9.08 -9.32 8.21
CA VAL A 49 -9.57 -10.37 9.13
C VAL A 49 -11.04 -10.71 8.86
N LEU A 50 -11.86 -9.70 8.54
CA LEU A 50 -13.31 -9.88 8.39
C LEU A 50 -13.66 -10.71 7.17
N VAL A 51 -12.99 -10.50 6.02
CA VAL A 51 -13.32 -11.23 4.77
C VAL A 51 -13.12 -12.74 4.91
N PRO A 52 -12.00 -13.26 5.42
CA PRO A 52 -11.86 -14.70 5.66
C PRO A 52 -12.92 -15.28 6.62
N LEU A 53 -13.26 -14.56 7.70
CA LEU A 53 -14.29 -15.00 8.64
C LEU A 53 -15.66 -15.10 7.98
N VAL A 54 -16.07 -14.07 7.25
CA VAL A 54 -17.34 -14.07 6.53
C VAL A 54 -17.36 -15.15 5.44
N SER A 55 -16.25 -15.31 4.72
CA SER A 55 -16.11 -16.36 3.70
C SER A 55 -16.26 -17.75 4.30
N PHE A 56 -15.64 -17.99 5.45
CA PHE A 56 -15.77 -19.26 6.18
C PHE A 56 -17.22 -19.55 6.56
N VAL A 57 -17.90 -18.58 7.17
CA VAL A 57 -19.31 -18.74 7.59
C VAL A 57 -20.22 -19.01 6.38
N ILE A 58 -20.06 -18.28 5.29
CA ILE A 58 -20.88 -18.49 4.08
C ILE A 58 -20.62 -19.87 3.48
N THR A 59 -19.35 -20.27 3.35
CA THR A 59 -18.99 -21.58 2.82
C THR A 59 -19.57 -22.69 3.69
N PHE A 60 -19.45 -22.57 5.01
CA PHE A 60 -20.02 -23.53 5.95
C PHE A 60 -21.54 -23.65 5.81
N LEU A 61 -22.25 -22.51 5.72
CA LEU A 61 -23.71 -22.50 5.53
C LEU A 61 -24.12 -23.11 4.19
N CYS A 62 -23.40 -22.83 3.10
CA CYS A 62 -23.69 -23.39 1.78
C CYS A 62 -23.51 -24.92 1.73
N ILE A 63 -22.45 -25.41 2.37
CA ILE A 63 -22.24 -26.87 2.47
C ILE A 63 -23.27 -27.51 3.40
N SER A 64 -23.57 -26.93 4.55
CA SER A 64 -24.53 -27.46 5.51
C SER A 64 -25.96 -27.48 4.97
N SER A 65 -26.32 -26.53 4.11
CA SER A 65 -27.63 -26.48 3.44
C SER A 65 -27.73 -27.40 2.21
N GLY A 66 -26.64 -28.07 1.82
CA GLY A 66 -26.60 -28.93 0.64
C GLY A 66 -26.60 -28.17 -0.70
N LEU A 67 -26.43 -26.84 -0.68
CA LEU A 67 -26.31 -26.03 -1.90
C LEU A 67 -25.02 -26.27 -2.67
N VAL A 68 -23.97 -26.65 -1.94
CA VAL A 68 -22.65 -26.92 -2.49
C VAL A 68 -22.15 -28.23 -1.89
N PRO A 69 -21.56 -29.13 -2.69
CA PRO A 69 -21.04 -30.39 -2.20
C PRO A 69 -19.88 -30.18 -1.21
N PRO A 70 -19.64 -31.15 -0.32
CA PRO A 70 -18.51 -31.07 0.60
C PRO A 70 -17.19 -31.14 -0.16
N VAL A 71 -16.11 -30.70 0.50
CA VAL A 71 -14.76 -30.78 -0.05
C VAL A 71 -14.32 -32.24 -0.13
N GLU A 72 -14.00 -32.72 -1.32
CA GLU A 72 -13.58 -34.10 -1.59
C GLU A 72 -12.07 -34.20 -1.86
N ASN A 73 -11.48 -33.17 -2.47
CA ASN A 73 -10.10 -33.20 -2.93
C ASN A 73 -9.23 -32.16 -2.23
N ILE A 74 -8.00 -32.55 -1.95
CA ILE A 74 -6.96 -31.62 -1.50
C ILE A 74 -6.37 -30.93 -2.72
N VAL A 75 -6.48 -29.60 -2.78
CA VAL A 75 -5.99 -28.79 -3.87
C VAL A 75 -4.70 -28.04 -3.47
N ASN A 76 -3.75 -27.92 -4.39
CA ASN A 76 -2.53 -27.17 -4.16
C ASN A 76 -2.87 -25.68 -3.89
N TRP A 77 -2.24 -25.08 -2.90
CA TRP A 77 -2.45 -23.69 -2.50
C TRP A 77 -2.13 -22.66 -3.60
N MET A 78 -1.28 -23.00 -4.58
CA MET A 78 -0.95 -22.16 -5.75
C MET A 78 -2.01 -22.23 -6.87
N THR A 79 -3.04 -23.05 -6.72
CA THR A 79 -4.09 -23.17 -7.74
C THR A 79 -4.84 -21.84 -7.87
N PRO A 80 -5.00 -21.30 -9.10
CA PRO A 80 -5.70 -20.07 -9.30
C PRO A 80 -7.12 -20.06 -8.72
N PRO A 81 -7.61 -18.90 -8.22
CA PRO A 81 -9.00 -18.77 -7.80
C PRO A 81 -9.97 -19.22 -8.88
N LEU A 82 -11.14 -19.72 -8.49
CA LEU A 82 -12.16 -20.37 -9.29
C LEU A 82 -11.79 -21.82 -9.67
N PHE A 83 -10.58 -22.09 -10.14
CA PHE A 83 -10.11 -23.46 -10.39
C PHE A 83 -9.96 -24.25 -9.08
N SER A 84 -9.48 -23.60 -8.03
CA SER A 84 -9.35 -24.24 -6.72
C SER A 84 -10.70 -24.68 -6.15
N GLY A 85 -11.74 -23.87 -6.28
CA GLY A 85 -13.11 -24.22 -5.88
C GLY A 85 -13.69 -25.38 -6.69
N TYR A 86 -13.47 -25.37 -8.00
CA TYR A 86 -13.89 -26.45 -8.90
C TYR A 86 -13.25 -27.79 -8.52
N MET A 87 -11.93 -27.80 -8.36
CA MET A 87 -11.19 -29.03 -8.04
C MET A 87 -11.45 -29.54 -6.62
N ALA A 88 -11.60 -28.63 -5.66
CA ALA A 88 -11.82 -29.00 -4.25
C ALA A 88 -13.15 -29.74 -4.04
N MET A 89 -14.18 -29.40 -4.82
CA MET A 89 -15.53 -29.95 -4.71
C MET A 89 -15.82 -31.05 -5.75
N GLY A 90 -14.84 -31.90 -6.02
CA GLY A 90 -15.05 -33.05 -6.92
C GLY A 90 -15.31 -32.68 -8.37
N ASN A 91 -14.71 -31.61 -8.89
CA ASN A 91 -14.91 -31.06 -10.23
C ASN A 91 -16.34 -30.57 -10.49
N GLN A 92 -16.97 -30.03 -9.47
CA GLN A 92 -18.30 -29.45 -9.60
C GLN A 92 -18.24 -27.92 -9.73
N ILE A 93 -19.08 -27.36 -10.59
CA ILE A 93 -19.07 -25.93 -10.93
C ILE A 93 -19.59 -25.06 -9.77
N GLU A 94 -20.38 -25.62 -8.88
CA GLU A 94 -20.95 -24.98 -7.69
C GLU A 94 -19.84 -24.42 -6.79
N GLY A 95 -18.69 -25.10 -6.70
CA GLY A 95 -17.52 -24.62 -5.99
C GLY A 95 -16.92 -23.36 -6.58
N SER A 96 -16.83 -23.28 -7.91
CA SER A 96 -16.36 -22.07 -8.59
C SER A 96 -17.34 -20.91 -8.44
N ILE A 97 -18.65 -21.18 -8.51
CA ILE A 97 -19.69 -20.17 -8.34
C ILE A 97 -19.65 -19.60 -6.91
N LEU A 98 -19.54 -20.45 -5.90
CA LEU A 98 -19.39 -20.03 -4.51
C LEU A 98 -18.14 -19.16 -4.33
N GLN A 99 -17.02 -19.56 -4.92
CA GLN A 99 -15.77 -18.81 -4.83
C GLN A 99 -15.86 -17.45 -5.54
N ALA A 100 -16.52 -17.38 -6.71
CA ALA A 100 -16.78 -16.12 -7.40
C ALA A 100 -17.64 -15.17 -6.55
N LEU A 101 -18.69 -15.70 -5.92
CA LEU A 101 -19.57 -14.94 -5.03
C LEU A 101 -18.79 -14.39 -3.83
N ILE A 102 -17.93 -15.20 -3.21
CA ILE A 102 -17.08 -14.78 -2.10
C ILE A 102 -16.10 -13.67 -2.54
N ILE A 103 -15.52 -13.76 -3.73
CA ILE A 103 -14.64 -12.72 -4.28
C ILE A 103 -15.40 -11.40 -4.44
N VAL A 104 -16.60 -11.43 -5.00
CA VAL A 104 -17.44 -10.23 -5.16
C VAL A 104 -17.80 -9.64 -3.81
N LEU A 105 -18.21 -10.46 -2.85
CA LEU A 105 -18.50 -10.02 -1.48
C LEU A 105 -17.27 -9.40 -0.82
N GLY A 106 -16.10 -10.00 -0.99
CA GLY A 106 -14.83 -9.46 -0.51
C GLY A 106 -14.53 -8.06 -1.07
N ILE A 107 -14.83 -7.81 -2.34
CA ILE A 107 -14.67 -6.47 -2.94
C ILE A 107 -15.59 -5.46 -2.22
N PHE A 108 -16.86 -5.82 -1.98
CA PHE A 108 -17.83 -4.95 -1.29
C PHE A 108 -17.38 -4.66 0.16
N ILE A 109 -16.90 -5.65 0.89
CA ILE A 109 -16.40 -5.46 2.27
C ILE A 109 -15.15 -4.60 2.28
N TYR A 110 -14.18 -4.81 1.37
CA TYR A 110 -12.94 -4.04 1.32
C TYR A 110 -13.14 -2.59 0.88
N ARG A 111 -14.14 -2.32 0.04
CA ARG A 111 -14.36 -1.00 -0.59
C ARG A 111 -14.38 0.16 0.40
N PRO A 112 -15.23 0.18 1.46
CA PRO A 112 -15.29 1.32 2.36
C PRO A 112 -13.98 1.56 3.12
N PHE A 113 -13.32 0.49 3.55
CA PHE A 113 -12.05 0.59 4.26
C PHE A 113 -10.91 1.05 3.35
N TYR A 114 -10.86 0.56 2.12
CA TYR A 114 -9.87 0.99 1.15
C TYR A 114 -10.04 2.48 0.78
N LEU A 115 -11.26 2.95 0.57
CA LEU A 115 -11.52 4.37 0.29
C LEU A 115 -11.15 5.28 1.48
N ALA A 116 -11.43 4.84 2.71
CA ALA A 116 -11.02 5.55 3.92
C ALA A 116 -9.49 5.61 4.06
N TYR A 117 -8.80 4.51 3.76
CA TYR A 117 -7.34 4.46 3.73
C TYR A 117 -6.75 5.38 2.66
N ALA A 118 -7.23 5.29 1.42
CA ALA A 118 -6.74 6.08 0.30
C ALA A 118 -6.95 7.59 0.53
N GLY A 119 -8.06 7.98 1.17
CA GLY A 119 -8.32 9.37 1.55
C GLY A 119 -7.30 9.91 2.57
N LYS A 120 -6.97 9.13 3.59
CA LYS A 120 -5.94 9.51 4.59
C LYS A 120 -4.54 9.57 3.96
N TYR A 121 -4.20 8.60 3.12
CA TYR A 121 -2.91 8.54 2.45
C TYR A 121 -2.70 9.76 1.52
N SER A 122 -3.70 10.11 0.72
CA SER A 122 -3.62 11.27 -0.17
C SER A 122 -3.52 12.60 0.59
N ALA A 123 -4.19 12.72 1.74
CA ALA A 123 -4.08 13.89 2.61
C ALA A 123 -2.67 14.04 3.20
N GLN A 124 -2.09 12.96 3.72
CA GLN A 124 -0.72 12.94 4.22
C GLN A 124 0.31 13.24 3.13
N PHE A 125 0.16 12.65 1.94
CA PHE A 125 1.05 12.90 0.82
C PHE A 125 1.02 14.37 0.40
N ARG A 126 -0.17 15.00 0.31
CA ARG A 126 -0.31 16.43 0.01
C ARG A 126 0.34 17.30 1.09
N ALA A 127 0.14 16.99 2.37
CA ALA A 127 0.76 17.70 3.47
C ALA A 127 2.29 17.64 3.40
N ASN A 128 2.86 16.46 3.19
CA ASN A 128 4.30 16.27 3.05
C ASN A 128 4.88 16.98 1.81
N THR A 129 4.16 16.96 0.68
CA THR A 129 4.58 17.67 -0.54
C THR A 129 4.52 19.18 -0.35
N ALA A 130 3.51 19.70 0.34
CA ALA A 130 3.42 21.12 0.68
C ALA A 130 4.58 21.52 1.62
N TYR A 131 4.92 20.69 2.61
CA TYR A 131 6.03 20.95 3.51
C TYR A 131 7.39 20.96 2.77
N SER A 132 7.65 20.01 1.89
CA SER A 132 8.86 19.99 1.05
C SER A 132 8.92 21.16 0.08
N GLY A 133 7.77 21.64 -0.41
CA GLY A 133 7.66 22.86 -1.22
C GLY A 133 8.08 24.12 -0.43
N ILE A 134 7.67 24.21 0.84
CA ILE A 134 8.06 25.31 1.74
C ILE A 134 9.58 25.27 2.00
N GLU A 135 10.15 24.11 2.31
CA GLU A 135 11.60 23.96 2.50
C GLU A 135 12.39 24.40 1.25
N SER A 136 11.95 23.98 0.06
CA SER A 136 12.61 24.36 -1.18
C SER A 136 12.50 25.87 -1.46
N SER A 137 11.41 26.52 -1.08
CA SER A 137 11.23 27.98 -1.21
C SER A 137 12.09 28.75 -0.22
N ILE A 138 12.19 28.30 1.03
CA ILE A 138 13.08 28.87 2.06
C ILE A 138 14.54 28.74 1.60
N PHE A 139 14.93 27.56 1.10
CA PHE A 139 16.28 27.33 0.59
C PHE A 139 16.62 28.25 -0.60
N LYS A 140 15.70 28.45 -1.55
CA LYS A 140 15.88 29.39 -2.67
C LYS A 140 16.01 30.84 -2.17
N THR A 141 15.21 31.24 -1.19
CA THR A 141 15.28 32.58 -0.57
C THR A 141 16.58 32.78 0.17
N LEU A 142 17.06 31.79 0.91
CA LEU A 142 18.36 31.84 1.56
C LEU A 142 19.51 31.95 0.55
N LEU A 143 19.48 31.16 -0.53
CA LEU A 143 20.47 31.23 -1.60
C LEU A 143 20.47 32.61 -2.30
N SER A 144 19.29 33.18 -2.56
CA SER A 144 19.19 34.52 -3.17
C SER A 144 19.75 35.60 -2.25
N ASN A 145 19.49 35.53 -0.95
CA ASN A 145 20.02 36.45 0.05
C ASN A 145 21.56 36.34 0.22
N VAL A 146 22.09 35.10 0.19
CA VAL A 146 23.55 34.86 0.21
C VAL A 146 24.19 35.39 -1.06
N LYS A 147 23.53 35.21 -2.22
CA LYS A 147 24.03 35.73 -3.50
C LYS A 147 23.97 37.27 -3.58
N ALA A 148 22.95 37.88 -2.98
CA ALA A 148 22.85 39.37 -2.89
C ALA A 148 23.87 39.93 -1.90
N SER A 149 24.15 39.25 -0.78
CA SER A 149 25.20 39.62 0.17
C SER A 149 26.62 39.51 -0.40
N ASN A 150 26.86 38.64 -1.37
CA ASN A 150 28.16 38.47 -2.04
C ASN A 150 28.52 39.63 -2.97
N ASN A 151 27.54 40.46 -3.36
CA ASN A 151 27.80 41.66 -4.17
C ASN A 151 28.29 42.87 -3.33
N SER A 152 28.25 42.76 -1.99
CA SER A 152 28.81 43.75 -1.07
C SER A 152 29.99 43.14 -0.31
N SER A 153 31.19 43.23 -0.93
CA SER A 153 32.57 43.18 -0.32
C SER A 153 32.82 42.22 0.86
N ILE A 154 32.28 41.03 0.88
CA ILE A 154 32.73 39.96 1.78
C ILE A 154 33.57 38.98 0.97
N SER A 155 34.84 38.79 1.43
CA SER A 155 35.81 37.88 0.81
C SER A 155 35.20 36.53 0.46
N LYS A 156 35.35 36.10 -0.80
CA LYS A 156 34.86 34.81 -1.35
C LYS A 156 35.21 33.59 -0.41
N SER A 157 36.31 33.69 0.33
CA SER A 157 36.76 32.65 1.23
C SER A 157 35.88 32.45 2.47
N THR A 158 35.27 33.50 3.01
CA THR A 158 34.39 33.43 4.19
C THR A 158 32.99 32.93 3.83
N ALA A 159 32.47 33.32 2.67
CA ALA A 159 31.21 32.83 2.16
C ALA A 159 31.28 31.34 1.81
N GLN A 160 32.37 30.91 1.21
CA GLN A 160 32.58 29.50 0.85
C GLN A 160 32.75 28.61 2.08
N LYS A 161 33.47 29.07 3.14
CA LYS A 161 33.55 28.39 4.44
C LYS A 161 32.20 28.28 5.12
N ARG A 162 31.37 29.32 5.12
CA ARG A 162 29.99 29.26 5.69
C ARG A 162 29.09 28.33 4.92
N LEU A 163 29.14 28.31 3.59
CA LEU A 163 28.39 27.39 2.76
C LEU A 163 28.76 25.92 3.02
N THR A 164 30.04 25.60 3.11
CA THR A 164 30.49 24.24 3.42
C THR A 164 30.10 23.81 4.84
N THR A 165 30.09 24.72 5.81
CA THR A 165 29.64 24.41 7.18
C THR A 165 28.12 24.13 7.20
N ILE A 166 27.31 24.94 6.53
CA ILE A 166 25.84 24.75 6.46
C ILE A 166 25.49 23.46 5.72
N LEU A 167 26.16 23.14 4.62
CA LEU A 167 25.95 21.89 3.88
C LEU A 167 26.36 20.69 4.71
N ARG A 168 27.45 20.78 5.46
CA ARG A 168 27.92 19.71 6.35
C ARG A 168 27.01 19.49 7.56
N GLU A 169 26.48 20.56 8.15
CA GLU A 169 25.48 20.47 9.23
C GLU A 169 24.13 19.96 8.71
N GLY A 170 23.69 20.38 7.52
CA GLY A 170 22.48 19.88 6.86
C GLY A 170 22.58 18.39 6.50
N GLU A 171 23.72 17.91 6.01
CA GLU A 171 23.97 16.49 5.79
C GLU A 171 23.98 15.68 7.10
N LEU A 172 24.56 16.23 8.18
CA LEU A 172 24.56 15.59 9.49
C LEU A 172 23.15 15.47 10.08
N VAL A 173 22.29 16.48 9.93
CA VAL A 173 20.90 16.43 10.39
C VAL A 173 20.10 15.40 9.60
N MET A 174 20.26 15.34 8.28
CA MET A 174 19.62 14.32 7.44
C MET A 174 20.11 12.91 7.77
N PHE A 175 21.39 12.75 8.07
CA PHE A 175 21.96 11.46 8.47
C PHE A 175 21.47 11.02 9.85
N TYR A 176 21.31 11.93 10.80
CA TYR A 176 20.75 11.66 12.12
C TYR A 176 19.27 11.29 12.08
N GLN A 177 18.45 11.96 11.26
CA GLN A 177 17.05 11.61 11.06
C GLN A 177 16.89 10.23 10.44
N LYS A 178 17.76 9.88 9.50
CA LYS A 178 17.76 8.55 8.87
C LYS A 178 18.12 7.43 9.84
N LEU A 179 19.04 7.69 10.77
CA LEU A 179 19.43 6.74 11.82
C LEU A 179 18.36 6.59 12.93
N GLN A 180 17.60 7.63 13.24
CA GLN A 180 16.49 7.54 14.20
C GLN A 180 15.28 6.83 13.60
N SER A 181 15.03 6.99 12.28
CA SER A 181 13.95 6.28 11.57
C SER A 181 14.20 4.78 11.44
N THR A 182 15.45 4.32 11.56
CA THR A 182 15.80 2.89 11.54
C THR A 182 15.83 2.24 12.92
N LYS A 183 15.66 3.02 14.01
CA LYS A 183 15.68 2.51 15.40
C LYS A 183 14.29 2.44 16.07
N ASN A 184 13.24 2.86 15.42
CA ASN A 184 11.84 2.67 15.80
C ASN A 184 11.22 1.70 14.79
#